data_a2cd1fa4e26b5a083c35d92fd03e4ad1
#
_entry.id   a2cd1fa4e26b5a083c35d92fd03e4ad1
#
_cell.length_a   1.000
_cell.length_b   1.000
_cell.length_c   1.000
_cell.angle_alpha   90.00
_cell.angle_beta   90.00
_cell.angle_gamma   90.00
#
_symmetry.space_group_name_H-M   'P 1'
#
loop_
_entity.id
_entity.type
_entity.pdbx_description
1 polymer ?
#
loop_
_entity_poly.entity_id
_entity_poly.type
_entity_poly.pdbx_seq_one_letter_code
_entity_poly.pdbx_strand_id
1 'polypeptide(L)'
;MGWVAIVASDHGVVRASLPEDSPELALDYVQPEVVLAVHDPERHADSRALIMAYCAGELIDLADIPIDTRSAAPFFRAVWDACRSIPAGETRSYGWLAGQVGNLKAARGAGQAMARNKLAMLVPCHRVISSNGALGGFDGAGLPLKSKLLAMEADR
;
A
#
# COMPACT_ATOMS: atom_id res chain seq x y z
N MET A 1 5.12 -14.55 3.17
CA MET A 1 4.20 -14.28 2.03
C MET A 1 5.03 -14.31 0.76
N GLY A 2 4.53 -14.33 -0.42
CA GLY A 2 5.25 -14.53 -1.70
C GLY A 2 6.31 -13.48 -2.09
N TRP A 3 6.42 -13.20 -3.37
CA TRP A 3 7.39 -12.29 -3.95
C TRP A 3 6.86 -10.85 -4.01
N VAL A 4 7.70 -9.87 -3.67
CA VAL A 4 7.37 -8.45 -3.74
C VAL A 4 8.40 -7.74 -4.61
N ALA A 5 7.93 -6.96 -5.58
CA ALA A 5 8.76 -6.07 -6.37
C ALA A 5 8.56 -4.63 -5.93
N ILE A 6 9.64 -3.87 -5.84
CA ILE A 6 9.63 -2.43 -5.56
C ILE A 6 10.42 -1.69 -6.62
N VAL A 7 9.92 -0.53 -7.02
CA VAL A 7 10.66 0.46 -7.81
C VAL A 7 10.75 1.74 -6.98
N ALA A 8 11.93 2.32 -6.91
CA ALA A 8 12.19 3.51 -6.13
C ALA A 8 12.93 4.58 -6.93
N SER A 9 12.70 5.84 -6.58
CA SER A 9 13.49 7.00 -6.99
C SER A 9 14.47 7.39 -5.87
N ASP A 10 15.21 8.47 -6.06
CA ASP A 10 16.04 9.06 -5.01
C ASP A 10 15.23 9.57 -3.80
N HIS A 11 13.92 9.72 -3.94
CA HIS A 11 13.03 10.28 -2.93
C HIS A 11 12.24 9.21 -2.16
N GLY A 12 12.24 7.97 -2.64
CA GLY A 12 11.53 6.87 -2.01
C GLY A 12 10.89 5.90 -2.99
N VAL A 13 10.09 4.99 -2.48
CA VAL A 13 9.40 3.98 -3.29
C VAL A 13 8.30 4.64 -4.12
N VAL A 14 8.32 4.42 -5.44
CA VAL A 14 7.32 4.92 -6.40
C VAL A 14 6.26 3.88 -6.72
N ARG A 15 6.59 2.60 -6.60
CA ARG A 15 5.68 1.48 -6.83
C ARG A 15 6.10 0.25 -6.05
N ALA A 16 5.13 -0.47 -5.51
CA ALA A 16 5.34 -1.72 -4.80
C ALA A 16 4.21 -2.69 -5.12
N SER A 17 4.54 -3.95 -5.43
CA SER A 17 3.53 -4.99 -5.61
C SER A 17 2.99 -5.48 -4.27
N LEU A 18 1.83 -6.13 -4.30
CA LEU A 18 1.44 -7.06 -3.24
C LEU A 18 2.34 -8.30 -3.30
N PRO A 19 2.35 -9.14 -2.26
CA PRO A 19 2.98 -10.46 -2.33
C PRO A 19 2.34 -11.33 -3.41
N GLU A 20 3.14 -11.77 -4.39
CA GLU A 20 2.73 -12.56 -5.54
C GLU A 20 3.33 -13.96 -5.47
N ASP A 21 2.73 -14.92 -6.19
CA ASP A 21 3.17 -16.31 -6.18
C ASP A 21 4.52 -16.52 -6.89
N SER A 22 4.90 -15.61 -7.78
CA SER A 22 6.19 -15.68 -8.50
C SER A 22 6.84 -14.29 -8.65
N PRO A 23 8.17 -14.25 -8.86
CA PRO A 23 8.88 -13.01 -9.11
C PRO A 23 8.44 -12.32 -10.42
N GLU A 24 8.04 -13.09 -11.44
CA GLU A 24 7.55 -12.58 -12.72
C GLU A 24 6.25 -11.78 -12.52
N LEU A 25 5.29 -12.32 -11.76
CA LEU A 25 4.03 -11.63 -11.44
C LEU A 25 4.29 -10.33 -10.64
N ALA A 26 5.20 -10.38 -9.68
CA ALA A 26 5.58 -9.19 -8.93
C ALA A 26 6.22 -8.12 -9.82
N LEU A 27 7.08 -8.52 -10.76
CA LEU A 27 7.71 -7.61 -11.73
C LEU A 27 6.69 -7.05 -12.72
N ASP A 28 5.73 -7.85 -13.18
CA ASP A 28 4.67 -7.40 -14.09
C ASP A 28 3.81 -6.30 -13.43
N TYR A 29 3.56 -6.40 -12.13
CA TYR A 29 2.80 -5.37 -11.41
C TYR A 29 3.51 -4.02 -11.39
N VAL A 30 4.83 -3.98 -11.36
CA VAL A 30 5.61 -2.73 -11.33
C VAL A 30 5.95 -2.18 -12.72
N GLN A 31 5.43 -2.78 -13.81
CA GLN A 31 5.46 -2.19 -15.14
C GLN A 31 4.54 -0.94 -15.21
N PRO A 32 4.86 0.09 -16.00
CA PRO A 32 6.06 0.25 -16.86
C PRO A 32 7.30 0.82 -16.14
N GLU A 33 7.22 1.13 -14.84
CA GLU A 33 8.29 1.82 -14.12
C GLU A 33 9.60 1.02 -14.13
N VAL A 34 9.51 -0.31 -14.10
CA VAL A 34 10.69 -1.20 -14.09
C VAL A 34 11.52 -1.14 -15.38
N VAL A 35 10.91 -0.78 -16.52
CA VAL A 35 11.60 -0.74 -17.83
C VAL A 35 12.80 0.21 -17.84
N LEU A 36 12.72 1.30 -17.08
CA LEU A 36 13.77 2.31 -16.97
C LEU A 36 14.59 2.16 -15.68
N ALA A 37 14.28 1.16 -14.86
CA ALA A 37 14.94 0.95 -13.57
C ALA A 37 16.24 0.17 -13.74
N VAL A 38 17.23 0.51 -12.91
CA VAL A 38 18.46 -0.26 -12.74
C VAL A 38 18.31 -1.16 -11.51
N HIS A 39 18.67 -2.43 -11.63
CA HIS A 39 18.68 -3.33 -10.50
C HIS A 39 19.82 -2.94 -9.54
N ASP A 40 19.44 -2.38 -8.40
CA ASP A 40 20.36 -1.96 -7.35
C ASP A 40 19.83 -2.46 -5.98
N PRO A 41 20.25 -3.63 -5.53
CA PRO A 41 19.76 -4.22 -4.29
C PRO A 41 20.25 -3.51 -3.03
N GLU A 42 21.29 -2.70 -3.11
CA GLU A 42 21.83 -1.96 -1.96
C GLU A 42 21.15 -0.61 -1.76
N ARG A 43 20.66 -0.03 -2.83
CA ARG A 43 19.87 1.19 -2.73
C ARG A 43 18.52 0.88 -2.06
N HIS A 44 18.16 1.63 -1.05
CA HIS A 44 16.96 1.36 -0.23
C HIS A 44 16.97 0.00 0.49
N ALA A 45 18.16 -0.52 0.86
CA ALA A 45 18.30 -1.78 1.56
C ALA A 45 17.48 -1.83 2.86
N ASP A 46 17.41 -0.73 3.62
CA ASP A 46 16.61 -0.63 4.84
C ASP A 46 15.11 -0.79 4.56
N SER A 47 14.60 -0.10 3.53
CA SER A 47 13.19 -0.23 3.13
C SER A 47 12.87 -1.65 2.68
N ARG A 48 13.77 -2.27 1.92
CA ARG A 48 13.65 -3.67 1.50
C ARG A 48 13.60 -4.60 2.70
N ALA A 49 14.51 -4.43 3.67
CA ALA A 49 14.56 -5.25 4.87
C ALA A 49 13.26 -5.17 5.68
N LEU A 50 12.70 -3.97 5.88
CA LEU A 50 11.43 -3.76 6.57
C LEU A 50 10.26 -4.44 5.83
N ILE A 51 10.19 -4.32 4.50
CA ILE A 51 9.14 -4.98 3.70
C ILE A 51 9.26 -6.50 3.81
N MET A 52 10.48 -7.04 3.74
CA MET A 52 10.71 -8.48 3.88
C MET A 52 10.28 -8.99 5.26
N ALA A 53 10.64 -8.29 6.32
CA ALA A 53 10.27 -8.63 7.69
C ALA A 53 8.73 -8.59 7.89
N TYR A 54 8.07 -7.53 7.38
CA TYR A 54 6.60 -7.46 7.37
C TYR A 54 5.98 -8.65 6.62
N CYS A 55 6.51 -9.01 5.44
CA CYS A 55 6.04 -10.16 4.67
C CYS A 55 6.34 -11.50 5.35
N ALA A 56 7.32 -11.56 6.22
CA ALA A 56 7.59 -12.74 7.06
C ALA A 56 6.61 -12.87 8.25
N GLY A 57 5.79 -11.84 8.49
CA GLY A 57 4.81 -11.81 9.58
C GLY A 57 5.31 -11.08 10.83
N GLU A 58 6.44 -10.38 10.74
CA GLU A 58 6.92 -9.56 11.84
C GLU A 58 6.02 -8.33 12.03
N LEU A 59 5.84 -7.93 13.29
CA LEU A 59 4.99 -6.78 13.67
C LEU A 59 5.72 -5.45 13.42
N ILE A 60 5.96 -5.13 12.16
CA ILE A 60 6.66 -3.93 11.71
C ILE A 60 5.65 -2.94 11.13
N ASP A 61 5.81 -1.67 11.44
CA ASP A 61 5.09 -0.59 10.76
C ASP A 61 5.89 -0.13 9.53
N LEU A 62 5.24 -0.10 8.38
CA LEU A 62 5.84 0.37 7.13
C LEU A 62 5.62 1.87 6.88
N ALA A 63 4.99 2.58 7.83
CA ALA A 63 4.65 4.01 7.67
C ALA A 63 5.89 4.91 7.54
N ASP A 64 7.03 4.50 8.09
CA ASP A 64 8.27 5.28 8.03
C ASP A 64 9.07 5.08 6.73
N ILE A 65 8.70 4.11 5.90
CA ILE A 65 9.37 3.93 4.61
C ILE A 65 9.08 5.13 3.70
N PRO A 66 10.12 5.81 3.18
CA PRO A 66 9.91 6.92 2.25
C PRO A 66 9.19 6.47 0.98
N ILE A 67 8.16 7.20 0.60
CA ILE A 67 7.43 6.99 -0.66
C ILE A 67 7.53 8.24 -1.55
N ASP A 68 7.56 8.04 -2.85
CA ASP A 68 7.55 9.12 -3.83
C ASP A 68 6.21 9.16 -4.56
N THR A 69 5.34 10.06 -4.14
CA THR A 69 4.00 10.27 -4.71
C THR A 69 3.90 11.54 -5.55
N ARG A 70 5.02 12.19 -5.89
CA ARG A 70 5.04 13.50 -6.57
C ARG A 70 4.32 13.52 -7.91
N SER A 71 4.27 12.40 -8.62
CA SER A 71 3.55 12.25 -9.89
C SER A 71 2.03 12.10 -9.74
N ALA A 72 1.53 11.88 -8.51
CA ALA A 72 0.11 11.68 -8.27
C ALA A 72 -0.63 13.01 -8.10
N ALA A 73 -1.94 13.01 -8.41
CA ALA A 73 -2.80 14.17 -8.18
C ALA A 73 -2.81 14.56 -6.69
N PRO A 74 -2.88 15.86 -6.35
CA PRO A 74 -2.83 16.33 -4.97
C PRO A 74 -3.87 15.68 -4.05
N PHE A 75 -5.09 15.48 -4.53
CA PHE A 75 -6.14 14.80 -3.78
C PHE A 75 -5.76 13.34 -3.45
N PHE A 76 -5.20 12.60 -4.40
CA PHE A 76 -4.78 11.22 -4.15
C PHE A 76 -3.65 11.14 -3.13
N ARG A 77 -2.67 12.04 -3.21
CA ARG A 77 -1.60 12.14 -2.22
C ARG A 77 -2.16 12.35 -0.81
N ALA A 78 -3.06 13.32 -0.66
CA ALA A 78 -3.69 13.60 0.63
C ALA A 78 -4.45 12.39 1.19
N VAL A 79 -5.18 11.65 0.33
CA VAL A 79 -5.89 10.42 0.73
C VAL A 79 -4.90 9.32 1.12
N TRP A 80 -3.80 9.13 0.38
CA TRP A 80 -2.77 8.15 0.70
C TRP A 80 -2.02 8.48 1.99
N ASP A 81 -1.71 9.75 2.24
CA ASP A 81 -1.10 10.19 3.50
C ASP A 81 -2.04 9.94 4.68
N ALA A 82 -3.34 10.24 4.53
CA ALA A 82 -4.34 9.91 5.54
C ALA A 82 -4.46 8.38 5.76
N CYS A 83 -4.40 7.58 4.69
CA CYS A 83 -4.41 6.13 4.80
C CYS A 83 -3.20 5.60 5.58
N ARG A 84 -2.01 6.16 5.36
CA ARG A 84 -0.79 5.79 6.07
C ARG A 84 -0.83 6.11 7.56
N SER A 85 -1.66 7.04 7.98
CA SER A 85 -1.85 7.35 9.40
C SER A 85 -2.70 6.33 10.17
N ILE A 86 -3.31 5.36 9.49
CA ILE A 86 -4.08 4.29 10.14
C ILE A 86 -3.09 3.29 10.74
N PRO A 87 -3.07 3.11 12.08
CA PRO A 87 -2.17 2.17 12.71
C PRO A 87 -2.43 0.73 12.25
N ALA A 88 -1.40 -0.10 12.30
CA ALA A 88 -1.57 -1.53 12.09
C ALA A 88 -2.50 -2.14 13.13
N GLY A 89 -3.35 -3.08 12.70
CA GLY A 89 -4.40 -3.66 13.55
C GLY A 89 -5.68 -2.83 13.62
N GLU A 90 -5.69 -1.61 13.07
CA GLU A 90 -6.89 -0.78 13.03
C GLU A 90 -7.44 -0.65 11.61
N THR A 91 -8.74 -0.40 11.51
CA THR A 91 -9.41 -0.15 10.24
C THR A 91 -10.18 1.17 10.27
N ARG A 92 -10.33 1.79 9.12
CA ARG A 92 -11.13 3.00 8.93
C ARG A 92 -11.98 2.88 7.68
N SER A 93 -13.06 3.66 7.62
CA SER A 93 -13.93 3.66 6.43
C SER A 93 -13.42 4.63 5.35
N TYR A 94 -13.90 4.43 4.11
CA TYR A 94 -13.68 5.42 3.04
C TYR A 94 -14.22 6.81 3.38
N GLY A 95 -15.32 6.86 4.15
CA GLY A 95 -15.87 8.12 4.65
C GLY A 95 -14.94 8.82 5.65
N TRP A 96 -14.24 8.06 6.50
CA TRP A 96 -13.23 8.60 7.38
C TRP A 96 -12.07 9.21 6.59
N LEU A 97 -11.54 8.53 5.56
CA LEU A 97 -10.51 9.08 4.68
C LEU A 97 -10.96 10.40 4.03
N ALA A 98 -12.19 10.45 3.52
CA ALA A 98 -12.76 11.66 2.93
C ALA A 98 -12.81 12.81 3.95
N GLY A 99 -13.16 12.51 5.19
CA GLY A 99 -13.14 13.46 6.30
C GLY A 99 -11.75 14.03 6.59
N GLN A 100 -10.72 13.17 6.58
CA GLN A 100 -9.32 13.58 6.81
C GLN A 100 -8.81 14.59 5.76
N VAL A 101 -9.29 14.48 4.54
CA VAL A 101 -8.92 15.42 3.46
C VAL A 101 -9.89 16.61 3.32
N GLY A 102 -10.75 16.82 4.34
CA GLY A 102 -11.64 17.97 4.41
C GLY A 102 -12.89 17.90 3.51
N ASN A 103 -13.24 16.73 3.00
CA ASN A 103 -14.41 16.57 2.12
C ASN A 103 -15.20 15.30 2.42
N LEU A 104 -16.10 15.37 3.38
CA LEU A 104 -16.96 14.25 3.81
C LEU A 104 -17.79 13.64 2.66
N LYS A 105 -18.07 14.42 1.60
CA LYS A 105 -18.82 13.92 0.43
C LYS A 105 -17.95 13.17 -0.59
N ALA A 106 -16.64 13.18 -0.40
CA ALA A 106 -15.68 12.58 -1.34
C ALA A 106 -15.36 11.11 -1.04
N ALA A 107 -16.19 10.37 -0.30
CA ALA A 107 -15.95 8.95 0.00
C ALA A 107 -15.73 8.09 -1.26
N ARG A 108 -16.48 8.37 -2.35
CA ARG A 108 -16.27 7.71 -3.65
C ARG A 108 -14.92 8.09 -4.27
N GLY A 109 -14.50 9.36 -4.15
CA GLY A 109 -13.19 9.83 -4.59
C GLY A 109 -12.05 9.18 -3.80
N ALA A 110 -12.23 9.03 -2.47
CA ALA A 110 -11.29 8.29 -1.63
C ALA A 110 -11.18 6.82 -2.07
N GLY A 111 -12.31 6.19 -2.40
CA GLY A 111 -12.33 4.84 -2.99
C GLY A 111 -11.55 4.75 -4.30
N GLN A 112 -11.69 5.74 -5.18
CA GLN A 112 -10.91 5.81 -6.42
C GLN A 112 -9.42 6.01 -6.16
N ALA A 113 -9.04 6.83 -5.18
CA ALA A 113 -7.64 6.99 -4.79
C ALA A 113 -7.04 5.67 -4.27
N MET A 114 -7.80 4.91 -3.47
CA MET A 114 -7.38 3.59 -3.00
C MET A 114 -7.24 2.59 -4.14
N ALA A 115 -8.17 2.55 -5.10
CA ALA A 115 -8.09 1.68 -6.27
C ALA A 115 -6.91 2.01 -7.21
N ARG A 116 -6.38 3.22 -7.13
CA ARG A 116 -5.18 3.65 -7.90
C ARG A 116 -3.91 3.66 -7.08
N ASN A 117 -3.94 3.06 -5.91
CA ASN A 117 -2.76 2.90 -5.07
C ASN A 117 -1.75 1.97 -5.74
N LYS A 118 -0.58 2.51 -6.07
CA LYS A 118 0.56 1.78 -6.65
C LYS A 118 1.59 1.33 -5.61
N LEU A 119 1.34 1.63 -4.34
CA LEU A 119 2.27 1.47 -3.24
C LEU A 119 1.69 0.46 -2.23
N ALA A 120 1.45 -0.76 -2.73
CA ALA A 120 0.84 -1.81 -1.92
C ALA A 120 1.58 -1.99 -0.58
N MET A 121 0.85 -2.20 0.48
CA MET A 121 1.33 -2.29 1.87
C MET A 121 1.89 -0.97 2.43
N LEU A 122 2.68 -0.20 1.68
CA LEU A 122 3.24 1.10 2.10
C LEU A 122 2.15 2.17 2.26
N VAL A 123 1.14 2.14 1.39
CA VAL A 123 -0.15 2.79 1.61
C VAL A 123 -1.14 1.67 1.95
N PRO A 124 -1.50 1.48 3.23
CA PRO A 124 -2.17 0.27 3.70
C PRO A 124 -3.66 0.25 3.36
N CYS A 125 -3.98 0.18 2.05
CA CYS A 125 -5.35 0.15 1.56
C CYS A 125 -6.16 -1.05 2.11
N HIS A 126 -5.49 -2.11 2.59
CA HIS A 126 -6.15 -3.21 3.29
C HIS A 126 -6.80 -2.77 4.62
N ARG A 127 -6.30 -1.70 5.28
CA ARG A 127 -6.90 -1.12 6.50
C ARG A 127 -8.13 -0.25 6.23
N VAL A 128 -8.51 -0.06 4.96
CA VAL A 128 -9.69 0.72 4.57
C VAL A 128 -10.83 -0.22 4.19
N ILE A 129 -11.97 -0.09 4.88
CA ILE A 129 -13.15 -0.95 4.73
C ILE A 129 -14.39 -0.13 4.44
N SER A 130 -15.47 -0.78 4.06
CA SER A 130 -16.77 -0.14 3.89
C SER A 130 -17.37 0.27 5.25
N SER A 131 -18.23 1.28 5.27
CA SER A 131 -18.85 1.78 6.50
C SER A 131 -19.71 0.76 7.24
N ASN A 132 -20.18 -0.27 6.54
CA ASN A 132 -20.93 -1.40 7.12
C ASN A 132 -20.03 -2.54 7.63
N GLY A 133 -18.70 -2.35 7.65
CA GLY A 133 -17.73 -3.35 8.07
C GLY A 133 -17.35 -4.39 7.01
N ALA A 134 -17.94 -4.36 5.81
CA ALA A 134 -17.51 -5.22 4.72
C ALA A 134 -16.12 -4.81 4.21
N LEU A 135 -15.30 -5.80 3.83
CA LEU A 135 -13.92 -5.57 3.39
C LEU A 135 -13.82 -4.65 2.16
N GLY A 136 -14.88 -4.54 1.35
CA GLY A 136 -14.88 -3.73 0.14
C GLY A 136 -14.03 -4.34 -0.96
N GLY A 137 -13.73 -3.55 -1.99
CA GLY A 137 -12.83 -3.95 -3.08
C GLY A 137 -11.37 -3.98 -2.63
N PHE A 138 -10.58 -4.83 -3.29
CA PHE A 138 -9.14 -4.90 -3.12
C PHE A 138 -8.52 -5.43 -4.41
N ASP A 139 -7.45 -4.80 -4.90
CA ASP A 139 -6.78 -5.21 -6.13
C ASP A 139 -5.83 -6.41 -5.91
N GLY A 140 -5.32 -6.95 -7.02
CA GLY A 140 -4.36 -8.05 -7.01
C GLY A 140 -4.98 -9.37 -6.52
N ALA A 141 -4.37 -9.99 -5.51
CA ALA A 141 -4.82 -11.27 -4.94
C ALA A 141 -6.20 -11.20 -4.24
N GLY A 142 -6.86 -10.03 -4.28
CA GLY A 142 -8.23 -9.84 -3.87
C GLY A 142 -8.49 -9.92 -2.37
N LEU A 143 -9.75 -10.17 -2.01
CA LEU A 143 -10.23 -10.21 -0.64
C LEU A 143 -9.50 -11.22 0.27
N PRO A 144 -9.07 -12.41 -0.20
CA PRO A 144 -8.31 -13.35 0.64
C PRO A 144 -7.00 -12.76 1.17
N LEU A 145 -6.25 -12.03 0.34
CA LEU A 145 -5.01 -11.38 0.78
C LEU A 145 -5.30 -10.24 1.75
N LYS A 146 -6.34 -9.44 1.50
CA LYS A 146 -6.77 -8.38 2.41
C LYS A 146 -7.10 -8.93 3.79
N SER A 147 -7.89 -10.00 3.86
CA SER A 147 -8.20 -10.69 5.12
C SER A 147 -6.95 -11.20 5.83
N LYS A 148 -6.00 -11.77 5.07
CA LYS A 148 -4.74 -12.28 5.63
C LYS A 148 -3.88 -11.17 6.23
N LEU A 149 -3.76 -10.04 5.54
CA LEU A 149 -3.02 -8.88 6.04
C LEU A 149 -3.65 -8.31 7.32
N LEU A 150 -4.98 -8.16 7.33
CA LEU A 150 -5.69 -7.69 8.52
C LEU A 150 -5.55 -8.66 9.70
N ALA A 151 -5.66 -9.97 9.47
CA ALA A 151 -5.48 -10.97 10.52
C ALA A 151 -4.06 -10.94 11.09
N MET A 152 -3.04 -10.84 10.21
CA MET A 152 -1.65 -10.74 10.64
C MET A 152 -1.39 -9.50 11.51
N GLU A 153 -2.06 -8.39 11.22
CA GLU A 153 -1.93 -7.16 12.00
C GLU A 153 -2.78 -7.15 13.27
N ALA A 154 -3.84 -7.94 13.34
CA ALA A 154 -4.72 -8.01 14.52
C ALA A 154 -4.08 -8.74 15.71
N ASP A 155 -3.06 -9.56 15.47
CA ASP A 155 -2.33 -10.32 16.50
C ASP A 155 -1.27 -9.45 17.23
N ARG A 156 -1.35 -8.13 17.10
CA ARG A 156 -0.46 -7.15 17.78
C ARG A 156 -0.83 -6.88 19.22
#